data_2b6dab36ac22b4ee41f211570aacf8e6
#
_entry.id   2b6dab36ac22b4ee41f211570aacf8e6
#
_cell.length_a   1.000
_cell.length_b   1.000
_cell.length_c   1.000
_cell.angle_alpha   90.00
_cell.angle_beta   90.00
_cell.angle_gamma   90.00
#
_symmetry.space_group_name_H-M   'P 1'
#
loop_
_entity.id
_entity.type
_entity.pdbx_description
1 polymer ?
#
loop_
_entity_poly.entity_id
_entity_poly.type
_entity_poly.pdbx_seq_one_letter_code
_entity_poly.pdbx_strand_id
1 'polypeptide(L)'
;MDTEGYIKPAEVPVAKLPLISFIYVTAGEVLADVDGTPFLCQPGQLLLIPGQSPFSIRYYRGAVGYTGGFAPTMLPDSKALRYLSAPLHQGFWFDEGAFVGELFNMLAESFEKGDRVFIEKGLDLLLSRIRPTHPATIPPAVASFLEMVFAPGRMPGSISAYAGELGISDNYLSRLVKRSTGRSVGAWIDIVRIQRAKGLLASTSMPVIDIASAIGVEDQSYFARLFKKETGMTPSYFRKKMQG
;
A
#
# COMPACT_ATOMS: atom_id res chain seq x y z
N MET A 1 13.84 11.91 1.54
CA MET A 1 12.99 10.76 1.90
C MET A 1 12.47 10.17 0.62
N ASP A 2 12.65 8.88 0.40
CA ASP A 2 12.02 8.21 -0.75
C ASP A 2 10.52 8.23 -0.54
N THR A 3 9.80 8.93 -1.41
CA THR A 3 8.35 9.03 -1.38
C THR A 3 7.66 7.79 -1.97
N GLU A 4 8.45 6.84 -2.44
CA GLU A 4 7.98 5.56 -2.98
C GLU A 4 8.82 4.42 -2.42
N GLY A 5 8.16 3.39 -1.91
CA GLY A 5 8.80 2.19 -1.41
C GLY A 5 8.04 0.95 -1.83
N TYR A 6 8.80 -0.09 -2.09
CA TYR A 6 8.34 -1.45 -2.20
C TYR A 6 9.12 -2.29 -1.20
N ILE A 7 8.39 -3.00 -0.37
CA ILE A 7 9.01 -3.91 0.58
C ILE A 7 8.89 -5.30 -0.05
N LYS A 8 10.03 -5.96 -0.29
CA LYS A 8 10.03 -7.32 -0.84
C LYS A 8 9.22 -8.25 0.09
N PRO A 9 8.34 -9.10 -0.43
CA PRO A 9 7.52 -9.98 0.41
C PRO A 9 8.30 -10.90 1.36
N ALA A 10 9.53 -11.28 1.00
CA ALA A 10 10.43 -12.05 1.87
C ALA A 10 11.07 -11.21 3.00
N GLU A 11 11.03 -9.88 2.87
CA GLU A 11 11.63 -8.92 3.82
C GLU A 11 10.55 -8.12 4.56
N VAL A 12 9.27 -8.28 4.17
CA VAL A 12 8.16 -7.63 4.87
C VAL A 12 7.94 -8.40 6.17
N PRO A 13 8.24 -7.82 7.31
CA PRO A 13 7.80 -8.43 8.56
C PRO A 13 6.27 -8.43 8.53
N VAL A 14 5.70 -9.62 8.44
CA VAL A 14 4.27 -9.80 8.70
C VAL A 14 4.08 -9.48 10.17
N ALA A 15 3.62 -8.28 10.46
CA ALA A 15 3.34 -7.88 11.82
C ALA A 15 2.06 -8.59 12.29
N LYS A 16 2.14 -9.28 13.43
CA LYS A 16 0.98 -9.71 14.20
C LYS A 16 1.03 -8.98 15.53
N LEU A 17 0.31 -7.89 15.62
CA LEU A 17 0.28 -7.08 16.84
C LEU A 17 -0.98 -7.43 17.66
N PRO A 18 -0.89 -7.46 19.00
CA PRO A 18 -2.08 -7.63 19.85
C PRO A 18 -2.96 -6.38 19.87
N LEU A 19 -2.55 -5.34 19.15
CA LEU A 19 -3.21 -4.05 19.05
C LEU A 19 -4.09 -4.00 17.80
N ILE A 20 -5.16 -3.25 17.85
CA ILE A 20 -5.84 -2.79 16.65
C ILE A 20 -4.90 -1.79 15.99
N SER A 21 -4.48 -2.09 14.78
CA SER A 21 -3.61 -1.20 13.99
C SER A 21 -4.43 -0.37 13.01
N PHE A 22 -3.89 0.78 12.60
CA PHE A 22 -4.54 1.60 11.59
C PHE A 22 -3.53 2.22 10.62
N ILE A 23 -4.03 2.47 9.39
CA ILE A 23 -3.35 3.25 8.36
C ILE A 23 -4.35 4.28 7.86
N TYR A 24 -4.04 5.56 8.01
CA TYR A 24 -4.82 6.68 7.48
C TYR A 24 -3.97 7.43 6.45
N VAL A 25 -4.46 7.56 5.23
CA VAL A 25 -3.75 8.22 4.13
C VAL A 25 -4.31 9.60 3.89
N THR A 26 -3.46 10.63 3.91
CA THR A 26 -3.82 12.03 3.60
C THR A 26 -3.39 12.44 2.19
N ALA A 27 -2.32 11.86 1.66
CA ALA A 27 -1.87 12.04 0.28
C ALA A 27 -1.21 10.77 -0.24
N GLY A 28 -1.14 10.63 -1.56
CA GLY A 28 -0.57 9.45 -2.20
C GLY A 28 -1.43 8.21 -2.05
N GLU A 29 -0.82 7.05 -1.96
CA GLU A 29 -1.52 5.77 -1.83
C GLU A 29 -0.67 4.69 -1.16
N VAL A 30 -1.31 3.75 -0.51
CA VAL A 30 -0.70 2.59 0.16
C VAL A 30 -1.47 1.34 -0.23
N LEU A 31 -0.78 0.31 -0.72
CA LEU A 31 -1.32 -1.03 -0.87
C LEU A 31 -0.88 -1.87 0.33
N ALA A 32 -1.81 -2.17 1.21
CA ALA A 32 -1.62 -3.08 2.32
C ALA A 32 -2.22 -4.45 1.98
N ASP A 33 -1.59 -5.48 2.50
CA ASP A 33 -2.14 -6.83 2.52
C ASP A 33 -2.50 -7.15 3.97
N VAL A 34 -3.73 -7.57 4.20
CA VAL A 34 -4.19 -7.98 5.52
C VAL A 34 -4.81 -9.36 5.40
N ASP A 35 -4.17 -10.34 6.01
CA ASP A 35 -4.59 -11.75 5.99
C ASP A 35 -4.82 -12.29 4.56
N GLY A 36 -3.90 -11.96 3.64
CA GLY A 36 -3.97 -12.32 2.23
C GLY A 36 -4.94 -11.48 1.39
N THR A 37 -5.60 -10.47 1.97
CA THR A 37 -6.52 -9.59 1.25
C THR A 37 -5.86 -8.23 0.98
N PRO A 38 -5.70 -7.81 -0.27
CA PRO A 38 -5.12 -6.52 -0.60
C PRO A 38 -6.12 -5.38 -0.42
N PHE A 39 -5.65 -4.28 0.20
CA PHE A 39 -6.38 -3.03 0.40
C PHE A 39 -5.58 -1.87 -0.18
N LEU A 40 -6.14 -1.19 -1.18
CA LEU A 40 -5.55 0.05 -1.71
C LEU A 40 -6.14 1.24 -0.94
N CYS A 41 -5.35 1.80 -0.03
CA CYS A 41 -5.72 2.98 0.73
C CYS A 41 -5.37 4.25 -0.06
N GLN A 42 -6.35 5.11 -0.26
CA GLN A 42 -6.25 6.40 -0.96
C GLN A 42 -6.48 7.56 0.02
N PRO A 43 -6.24 8.83 -0.39
CA PRO A 43 -6.46 9.97 0.47
C PRO A 43 -7.87 10.02 1.06
N GLY A 44 -7.96 10.28 2.35
CA GLY A 44 -9.20 10.28 3.13
C GLY A 44 -9.65 8.90 3.62
N GLN A 45 -8.90 7.84 3.32
CA GLN A 45 -9.23 6.48 3.76
C GLN A 45 -8.47 6.07 5.01
N LEU A 46 -9.19 5.45 5.92
CA LEU A 46 -8.66 4.76 7.08
C LEU A 46 -8.85 3.26 6.92
N LEU A 47 -7.76 2.52 7.00
CA LEU A 47 -7.78 1.06 7.15
C LEU A 47 -7.59 0.72 8.64
N LEU A 48 -8.56 0.03 9.22
CA LEU A 48 -8.43 -0.58 10.55
C LEU A 48 -8.10 -2.07 10.39
N ILE A 49 -7.10 -2.52 11.12
CA ILE A 49 -6.58 -3.89 11.10
C ILE A 49 -6.81 -4.48 12.48
N PRO A 50 -7.65 -5.51 12.61
CA PRO A 50 -7.91 -6.17 13.90
C PRO A 50 -6.63 -6.73 14.52
N GLY A 51 -6.58 -6.77 15.84
CA GLY A 51 -5.45 -7.37 16.56
C GLY A 51 -5.24 -8.83 16.15
N GLN A 52 -3.97 -9.25 16.07
CA GLN A 52 -3.53 -10.58 15.64
C GLN A 52 -3.74 -10.90 14.15
N SER A 53 -4.37 -10.01 13.36
CA SER A 53 -4.40 -10.18 11.90
C SER A 53 -3.02 -9.92 11.31
N PRO A 54 -2.48 -10.85 10.51
CA PRO A 54 -1.22 -10.63 9.81
C PRO A 54 -1.40 -9.54 8.76
N PHE A 55 -0.53 -8.55 8.75
CA PHE A 55 -0.57 -7.51 7.72
C PHE A 55 0.81 -7.09 7.24
N SER A 56 0.87 -6.54 6.04
CA SER A 56 2.09 -6.02 5.43
C SER A 56 1.79 -4.91 4.43
N ILE A 57 2.74 -3.99 4.27
CA ILE A 57 2.68 -2.97 3.20
C ILE A 57 3.36 -3.55 1.97
N ARG A 58 2.63 -3.68 0.87
CA ARG A 58 3.15 -4.19 -0.40
C ARG A 58 3.71 -3.08 -1.29
N TYR A 59 3.10 -1.93 -1.23
CA TYR A 59 3.44 -0.79 -2.07
C TYR A 59 2.98 0.52 -1.45
N TYR A 60 3.73 1.59 -1.68
CA TYR A 60 3.30 2.96 -1.40
C TYR A 60 3.89 3.93 -2.43
N ARG A 61 3.18 5.01 -2.70
CA ARG A 61 3.63 6.07 -3.61
C ARG A 61 3.18 7.43 -3.13
N GLY A 62 4.15 8.32 -2.88
CA GLY A 62 3.88 9.65 -2.37
C GLY A 62 3.01 9.64 -1.11
N ALA A 63 3.03 8.54 -0.36
CA ALA A 63 2.17 8.35 0.79
C ALA A 63 2.54 9.28 1.93
N VAL A 64 1.54 10.03 2.36
CA VAL A 64 1.58 10.85 3.57
C VAL A 64 0.36 10.47 4.40
N GLY A 65 0.53 10.39 5.72
CA GLY A 65 -0.57 10.00 6.59
C GLY A 65 -0.08 9.56 7.96
N TYR A 66 -0.91 8.80 8.63
CA TYR A 66 -0.67 8.33 9.99
C TYR A 66 -0.81 6.83 10.07
N THR A 67 0.03 6.20 10.86
CA THR A 67 -0.07 4.79 11.23
C THR A 67 0.16 4.65 12.72
N GLY A 68 -0.51 3.70 13.32
CA GLY A 68 -0.37 3.44 14.74
C GLY A 68 -1.20 2.23 15.17
N GLY A 69 -1.28 2.04 16.48
CA GLY A 69 -2.09 0.98 17.06
C GLY A 69 -2.53 1.34 18.47
N PHE A 70 -3.66 0.77 18.87
CA PHE A 70 -4.22 0.96 20.21
C PHE A 70 -4.79 -0.35 20.75
N ALA A 71 -4.75 -0.52 22.07
CA ALA A 71 -5.38 -1.66 22.70
C ALA A 71 -6.92 -1.47 22.77
N PRO A 72 -7.73 -2.49 22.48
CA PRO A 72 -9.19 -2.41 22.63
C PRO A 72 -9.64 -1.94 24.01
N THR A 73 -8.86 -2.27 25.03
CA THR A 73 -9.10 -1.88 26.43
C THR A 73 -8.99 -0.38 26.70
N MET A 74 -8.39 0.39 25.78
CA MET A 74 -8.36 1.85 25.87
C MET A 74 -9.74 2.50 25.61
N LEU A 75 -10.62 1.78 24.92
CA LEU A 75 -11.91 2.30 24.43
C LEU A 75 -13.05 1.32 24.74
N PRO A 76 -13.25 0.91 26.00
CA PRO A 76 -14.15 -0.18 26.37
C PRO A 76 -15.62 0.10 25.96
N ASP A 77 -16.04 1.35 25.95
CA ASP A 77 -17.41 1.78 25.64
C ASP A 77 -17.62 2.20 24.18
N SER A 78 -16.58 2.15 23.35
CA SER A 78 -16.68 2.60 21.97
C SER A 78 -17.53 1.67 21.12
N LYS A 79 -18.61 2.23 20.58
CA LYS A 79 -19.49 1.49 19.64
C LYS A 79 -18.75 1.08 18.35
N ALA A 80 -17.66 1.75 18.03
CA ALA A 80 -16.85 1.43 16.86
C ALA A 80 -16.10 0.10 17.00
N LEU A 81 -15.79 -0.34 18.22
CA LEU A 81 -15.12 -1.64 18.46
C LEU A 81 -15.94 -2.83 17.93
N ARG A 82 -17.28 -2.70 17.85
CA ARG A 82 -18.13 -3.75 17.25
C ARG A 82 -17.81 -4.02 15.76
N TYR A 83 -17.32 -3.00 15.04
CA TYR A 83 -16.91 -3.17 13.63
C TYR A 83 -15.60 -3.95 13.51
N LEU A 84 -14.78 -3.93 14.56
CA LEU A 84 -13.50 -4.62 14.62
C LEU A 84 -13.65 -6.10 15.06
N SER A 85 -14.81 -6.45 15.58
CA SER A 85 -15.16 -7.84 15.93
C SER A 85 -15.73 -8.62 14.74
N ALA A 86 -15.98 -7.96 13.61
CA ALA A 86 -16.39 -8.63 12.38
C ALA A 86 -15.16 -9.31 11.74
N PRO A 87 -15.34 -10.49 11.11
CA PRO A 87 -14.24 -11.24 10.52
C PRO A 87 -13.63 -10.58 9.26
N LEU A 88 -14.06 -9.36 8.94
CA LEU A 88 -13.67 -8.66 7.73
C LEU A 88 -12.91 -7.39 8.09
N HIS A 89 -11.69 -7.29 7.57
CA HIS A 89 -10.92 -6.07 7.52
C HIS A 89 -11.71 -5.04 6.72
N GLN A 90 -12.14 -3.96 7.33
CA GLN A 90 -12.96 -2.95 6.67
C GLN A 90 -12.15 -1.66 6.52
N GLY A 91 -12.11 -1.14 5.29
CA GLY A 91 -11.69 0.22 5.04
C GLY A 91 -12.83 1.19 5.42
N PHE A 92 -12.49 2.29 6.06
CA PHE A 92 -13.45 3.31 6.48
C PHE A 92 -13.11 4.66 5.87
N TRP A 93 -14.15 5.43 5.53
CA TRP A 93 -14.02 6.78 5.01
C TRP A 93 -14.37 7.81 6.07
N PHE A 94 -13.74 8.96 5.97
CA PHE A 94 -14.13 10.15 6.72
C PHE A 94 -14.73 11.18 5.77
N ASP A 95 -15.97 11.61 6.04
CA ASP A 95 -16.63 12.66 5.25
C ASP A 95 -16.05 14.06 5.52
N GLU A 96 -15.28 14.24 6.58
CA GLU A 96 -14.72 15.52 7.06
C GLU A 96 -13.19 15.46 7.09
N GLY A 97 -12.55 15.34 5.92
CA GLY A 97 -11.11 15.10 5.81
C GLY A 97 -10.21 16.11 6.53
N ALA A 98 -10.55 17.40 6.51
CA ALA A 98 -9.75 18.43 7.19
C ALA A 98 -9.79 18.24 8.71
N PHE A 99 -10.95 18.06 9.31
CA PHE A 99 -11.11 17.82 10.75
C PHE A 99 -10.37 16.56 11.21
N VAL A 100 -10.47 15.48 10.42
CA VAL A 100 -9.81 14.23 10.74
C VAL A 100 -8.29 14.37 10.68
N GLY A 101 -7.76 15.09 9.69
CA GLY A 101 -6.33 15.39 9.58
C GLY A 101 -5.82 16.18 10.79
N GLU A 102 -6.54 17.22 11.21
CA GLU A 102 -6.20 18.00 12.40
C GLU A 102 -6.26 17.15 13.68
N LEU A 103 -7.28 16.32 13.83
CA LEU A 103 -7.39 15.41 14.97
C LEU A 103 -6.22 14.42 15.03
N PHE A 104 -5.77 13.88 13.88
CA PHE A 104 -4.58 13.04 13.85
C PHE A 104 -3.31 13.79 14.23
N ASN A 105 -3.14 15.05 13.82
CA ASN A 105 -2.02 15.88 14.25
C ASN A 105 -2.03 16.04 15.78
N MET A 106 -3.18 16.39 16.36
CA MET A 106 -3.33 16.56 17.80
C MET A 106 -3.08 15.26 18.57
N LEU A 107 -3.54 14.11 18.03
CA LEU A 107 -3.28 12.80 18.62
C LEU A 107 -1.79 12.46 18.60
N ALA A 108 -1.08 12.74 17.49
CA ALA A 108 0.34 12.52 17.39
C ALA A 108 1.13 13.37 18.39
N GLU A 109 0.82 14.67 18.51
CA GLU A 109 1.44 15.54 19.51
C GLU A 109 1.16 15.09 20.95
N SER A 110 -0.08 14.65 21.22
CA SER A 110 -0.46 14.16 22.55
C SER A 110 0.22 12.84 22.89
N PHE A 111 0.47 12.02 21.89
CA PHE A 111 1.25 10.78 22.05
C PHE A 111 2.69 11.09 22.49
N GLU A 112 3.35 12.06 21.84
CA GLU A 112 4.70 12.49 22.21
C GLU A 112 4.75 13.08 23.63
N LYS A 113 3.68 13.77 24.06
CA LYS A 113 3.56 14.37 25.41
C LYS A 113 3.12 13.37 26.48
N GLY A 114 2.71 12.15 26.10
CA GLY A 114 2.17 11.14 27.01
C GLY A 114 0.78 11.46 27.57
N ASP A 115 0.01 12.34 26.89
CA ASP A 115 -1.34 12.71 27.29
C ASP A 115 -2.35 11.60 26.93
N ARG A 116 -2.39 10.60 27.82
CA ARG A 116 -3.23 9.42 27.65
C ARG A 116 -4.72 9.77 27.58
N VAL A 117 -5.17 10.72 28.38
CA VAL A 117 -6.60 11.10 28.43
C VAL A 117 -7.05 11.68 27.10
N PHE A 118 -6.25 12.58 26.55
CA PHE A 118 -6.56 13.15 25.23
C PHE A 118 -6.54 12.08 24.14
N ILE A 119 -5.55 11.17 24.17
CA ILE A 119 -5.45 10.07 23.19
C ILE A 119 -6.70 9.18 23.23
N GLU A 120 -7.15 8.75 24.41
CA GLU A 120 -8.34 7.92 24.56
C GLU A 120 -9.61 8.63 24.04
N LYS A 121 -9.83 9.86 24.42
CA LYS A 121 -11.00 10.65 23.99
C LYS A 121 -10.94 11.00 22.50
N GLY A 122 -9.78 11.37 22.00
CA GLY A 122 -9.58 11.68 20.60
C GLY A 122 -9.76 10.46 19.69
N LEU A 123 -9.27 9.29 20.09
CA LEU A 123 -9.51 8.04 19.38
C LEU A 123 -10.99 7.65 19.38
N ASP A 124 -11.70 7.80 20.50
CA ASP A 124 -13.13 7.52 20.57
C ASP A 124 -13.93 8.48 19.67
N LEU A 125 -13.58 9.77 19.68
CA LEU A 125 -14.16 10.76 18.78
C LEU A 125 -13.90 10.40 17.32
N LEU A 126 -12.65 10.06 16.96
CA LEU A 126 -12.27 9.62 15.61
C LEU A 126 -13.11 8.43 15.18
N LEU A 127 -13.15 7.39 16.00
CA LEU A 127 -13.87 6.16 15.71
C LEU A 127 -15.40 6.37 15.65
N SER A 128 -15.94 7.34 16.40
CA SER A 128 -17.38 7.70 16.34
C SER A 128 -17.78 8.31 14.99
N ARG A 129 -16.82 8.86 14.25
CA ARG A 129 -17.02 9.45 12.91
C ARG A 129 -16.83 8.44 11.77
N ILE A 130 -16.36 7.24 12.09
CA ILE A 130 -16.20 6.20 11.09
C ILE A 130 -17.57 5.81 10.54
N ARG A 131 -17.72 5.97 9.24
CA ARG A 131 -18.82 5.39 8.51
C ARG A 131 -18.31 4.13 7.80
N PRO A 132 -18.90 2.94 8.10
CA PRO A 132 -18.57 1.76 7.33
C PRO A 132 -18.89 2.05 5.88
N THR A 133 -17.88 2.24 5.06
CA THR A 133 -18.06 2.01 3.65
C THR A 133 -18.15 0.50 3.49
N HIS A 134 -19.05 0.02 2.64
CA HIS A 134 -18.75 -1.27 2.03
C HIS A 134 -17.32 -1.11 1.49
N PRO A 135 -16.35 -1.91 1.94
CA PRO A 135 -15.05 -1.84 1.33
C PRO A 135 -15.32 -1.86 -0.16
N ALA A 136 -14.71 -0.97 -0.91
CA ALA A 136 -14.56 -1.20 -2.32
C ALA A 136 -13.71 -2.48 -2.35
N THR A 137 -14.39 -3.60 -2.17
CA THR A 137 -13.78 -4.92 -2.18
C THR A 137 -13.17 -4.96 -3.56
N ILE A 138 -11.85 -4.90 -3.58
CA ILE A 138 -11.12 -5.08 -4.81
C ILE A 138 -11.68 -6.38 -5.38
N PRO A 139 -12.27 -6.39 -6.58
CA PRO A 139 -12.88 -7.60 -7.13
C PRO A 139 -11.87 -8.75 -7.04
N PRO A 140 -12.27 -9.99 -6.75
CA PRO A 140 -11.31 -11.11 -6.56
C PRO A 140 -10.28 -11.22 -7.69
N ALA A 141 -10.70 -11.02 -8.93
CA ALA A 141 -9.77 -11.03 -10.06
C ALA A 141 -8.72 -9.90 -10.00
N VAL A 142 -9.05 -8.73 -9.45
CA VAL A 142 -8.09 -7.63 -9.25
C VAL A 142 -7.18 -7.93 -8.08
N ALA A 143 -7.71 -8.49 -7.00
CA ALA A 143 -6.92 -8.96 -5.86
C ALA A 143 -5.86 -9.97 -6.32
N SER A 144 -6.30 -11.04 -7.00
CA SER A 144 -5.39 -12.07 -7.54
C SER A 144 -4.39 -11.49 -8.56
N PHE A 145 -4.80 -10.53 -9.40
CA PHE A 145 -3.86 -9.82 -10.27
C PHE A 145 -2.79 -9.08 -9.47
N LEU A 146 -3.17 -8.33 -8.44
CA LEU A 146 -2.20 -7.61 -7.59
C LEU A 146 -1.28 -8.57 -6.85
N GLU A 147 -1.79 -9.67 -6.30
CA GLU A 147 -0.96 -10.72 -5.72
C GLU A 147 0.06 -11.28 -6.71
N MET A 148 -0.38 -11.61 -7.92
CA MET A 148 0.50 -12.14 -8.95
C MET A 148 1.56 -11.14 -9.41
N VAL A 149 1.21 -9.88 -9.62
CA VAL A 149 2.17 -8.87 -10.10
C VAL A 149 3.21 -8.52 -9.04
N PHE A 150 2.83 -8.57 -7.76
CA PHE A 150 3.74 -8.33 -6.62
C PHE A 150 4.41 -9.62 -6.10
N ALA A 151 4.10 -10.80 -6.67
CA ALA A 151 4.66 -12.06 -6.20
C ALA A 151 6.20 -12.06 -6.22
N PRO A 152 6.87 -12.51 -5.14
CA PRO A 152 8.33 -12.59 -5.09
C PRO A 152 8.86 -13.57 -6.13
N GLY A 153 10.01 -13.24 -6.72
CA GLY A 153 10.67 -14.11 -7.70
C GLY A 153 9.96 -14.25 -9.06
N ARG A 154 8.74 -13.80 -9.18
CA ARG A 154 7.99 -13.85 -10.44
C ARG A 154 8.35 -12.66 -11.33
N MET A 155 8.76 -12.93 -12.58
CA MET A 155 8.92 -11.88 -13.59
C MET A 155 7.57 -11.26 -13.94
N PRO A 156 7.47 -9.90 -13.99
CA PRO A 156 6.25 -9.26 -14.45
C PRO A 156 5.92 -9.68 -15.90
N GLY A 157 4.77 -10.32 -16.05
CA GLY A 157 4.28 -10.82 -17.35
C GLY A 157 3.63 -9.73 -18.21
N SER A 158 3.03 -10.15 -19.33
CA SER A 158 2.14 -9.33 -20.14
C SER A 158 0.72 -9.30 -19.56
N ILE A 159 -0.11 -8.38 -20.03
CA ILE A 159 -1.55 -8.33 -19.68
C ILE A 159 -2.21 -9.67 -20.01
N SER A 160 -1.92 -10.22 -21.19
CA SER A 160 -2.49 -11.51 -21.66
C SER A 160 -2.06 -12.68 -20.77
N ALA A 161 -0.83 -12.67 -20.25
CA ALA A 161 -0.38 -13.69 -19.32
C ALA A 161 -1.21 -13.69 -18.03
N TYR A 162 -1.42 -12.52 -17.42
CA TYR A 162 -2.24 -12.40 -16.22
C TYR A 162 -3.72 -12.71 -16.47
N ALA A 163 -4.27 -12.22 -17.58
CA ALA A 163 -5.65 -12.49 -17.96
C ALA A 163 -5.90 -13.98 -18.21
N GLY A 164 -4.96 -14.65 -18.89
CA GLY A 164 -5.01 -16.10 -19.13
C GLY A 164 -4.98 -16.91 -17.84
N GLU A 165 -4.12 -16.57 -16.90
CA GLU A 165 -4.07 -17.24 -15.58
C GLU A 165 -5.34 -17.04 -14.76
N LEU A 166 -6.01 -15.88 -14.92
CA LEU A 166 -7.28 -15.57 -14.26
C LEU A 166 -8.50 -16.15 -15.00
N GLY A 167 -8.31 -16.74 -16.19
CA GLY A 167 -9.41 -17.26 -17.00
C GLY A 167 -10.36 -16.18 -17.53
N ILE A 168 -9.86 -14.96 -17.76
CA ILE A 168 -10.64 -13.82 -18.24
C ILE A 168 -9.97 -13.14 -19.44
N SER A 169 -10.71 -12.30 -20.17
CA SER A 169 -10.12 -11.57 -21.30
C SER A 169 -9.28 -10.37 -20.85
N ASP A 170 -8.26 -10.00 -21.67
CA ASP A 170 -7.40 -8.83 -21.47
C ASP A 170 -8.21 -7.54 -21.28
N ASN A 171 -9.25 -7.38 -22.10
CA ASN A 171 -10.13 -6.20 -22.04
C ASN A 171 -10.93 -6.15 -20.73
N TYR A 172 -11.39 -7.31 -20.25
CA TYR A 172 -12.12 -7.36 -18.99
C TYR A 172 -11.19 -7.06 -17.80
N LEU A 173 -10.01 -7.69 -17.75
CA LEU A 173 -9.01 -7.41 -16.73
C LEU A 173 -8.62 -5.93 -16.73
N SER A 174 -8.33 -5.35 -17.91
CA SER A 174 -7.92 -3.95 -18.05
C SER A 174 -8.98 -2.97 -17.52
N ARG A 175 -10.26 -3.19 -17.84
CA ARG A 175 -11.37 -2.36 -17.34
C ARG A 175 -11.55 -2.52 -15.84
N LEU A 176 -11.50 -3.75 -15.34
CA LEU A 176 -11.72 -4.07 -13.94
C LEU A 176 -10.63 -3.45 -13.06
N VAL A 177 -9.35 -3.65 -13.41
CA VAL A 177 -8.20 -3.08 -12.71
C VAL A 177 -8.25 -1.55 -12.74
N LYS A 178 -8.49 -0.93 -13.92
CA LYS A 178 -8.57 0.52 -14.05
C LYS A 178 -9.70 1.12 -13.21
N ARG A 179 -10.86 0.48 -13.20
CA ARG A 179 -12.02 0.93 -12.40
C ARG A 179 -11.76 0.82 -10.91
N SER A 180 -11.14 -0.27 -10.46
CA SER A 180 -10.95 -0.56 -9.03
C SER A 180 -9.77 0.16 -8.41
N THR A 181 -8.70 0.41 -9.20
CA THR A 181 -7.44 0.96 -8.68
C THR A 181 -7.09 2.34 -9.23
N GLY A 182 -7.88 2.86 -10.18
CA GLY A 182 -7.55 4.09 -10.90
C GLY A 182 -6.39 3.95 -11.90
N ARG A 183 -5.69 2.80 -11.95
CA ARG A 183 -4.50 2.55 -12.77
C ARG A 183 -4.73 1.46 -13.80
N SER A 184 -4.02 1.52 -14.92
CA SER A 184 -4.03 0.43 -15.91
C SER A 184 -3.19 -0.75 -15.41
N VAL A 185 -3.46 -1.94 -15.96
CA VAL A 185 -2.65 -3.16 -15.73
C VAL A 185 -1.18 -2.89 -16.06
N GLY A 186 -0.90 -2.26 -17.22
CA GLY A 186 0.45 -1.90 -17.62
C GLY A 186 1.16 -0.99 -16.61
N ALA A 187 0.44 -0.01 -16.04
CA ALA A 187 1.02 0.86 -15.01
C ALA A 187 1.41 0.10 -13.74
N TRP A 188 0.63 -0.88 -13.32
CA TRP A 188 1.00 -1.75 -12.19
C TRP A 188 2.21 -2.62 -12.49
N ILE A 189 2.28 -3.18 -13.70
CA ILE A 189 3.44 -3.94 -14.17
C ILE A 189 4.70 -3.06 -14.17
N ASP A 190 4.62 -1.85 -14.68
CA ASP A 190 5.74 -0.91 -14.74
C ASP A 190 6.20 -0.50 -13.33
N ILE A 191 5.27 -0.26 -12.40
CA ILE A 191 5.59 0.01 -10.99
C ILE A 191 6.46 -1.13 -10.43
N VAL A 192 6.04 -2.38 -10.59
CA VAL A 192 6.80 -3.52 -10.06
C VAL A 192 8.15 -3.68 -10.74
N ARG A 193 8.23 -3.47 -12.06
CA ARG A 193 9.50 -3.46 -12.80
C ARG A 193 10.48 -2.44 -12.24
N ILE A 194 10.03 -1.21 -12.06
CA ILE A 194 10.88 -0.13 -11.53
C ILE A 194 11.30 -0.40 -10.08
N GLN A 195 10.43 -0.91 -9.24
CA GLN A 195 10.80 -1.25 -7.87
C GLN A 195 11.88 -2.34 -7.80
N ARG A 196 11.77 -3.37 -8.65
CA ARG A 196 12.81 -4.40 -8.77
C ARG A 196 14.12 -3.83 -9.28
N ALA A 197 14.05 -2.95 -10.29
CA ALA A 197 15.23 -2.27 -10.80
C ALA A 197 15.93 -1.43 -9.72
N LYS A 198 15.17 -0.70 -8.88
CA LYS A 198 15.72 0.03 -7.73
C LYS A 198 16.50 -0.91 -6.79
N GLY A 199 15.90 -2.06 -6.45
CA GLY A 199 16.58 -3.05 -5.62
C GLY A 199 17.88 -3.55 -6.22
N LEU A 200 17.88 -3.95 -7.51
CA LEU A 200 19.08 -4.41 -8.20
C LEU A 200 20.15 -3.31 -8.35
N LEU A 201 19.74 -2.08 -8.64
CA LEU A 201 20.65 -0.93 -8.74
C LEU A 201 21.30 -0.60 -7.41
N ALA A 202 20.58 -0.73 -6.29
CA ALA A 202 21.09 -0.42 -4.96
C ALA A 202 21.99 -1.52 -4.40
N SER A 203 21.68 -2.81 -4.69
CA SER A 203 22.34 -3.95 -4.05
C SER A 203 23.36 -4.68 -4.91
N THR A 204 23.51 -4.32 -6.21
CA THR A 204 24.40 -5.03 -7.14
C THR A 204 25.18 -4.09 -8.03
N SER A 205 26.31 -4.60 -8.59
CA SER A 205 27.07 -3.96 -9.66
C SER A 205 26.59 -4.33 -11.08
N MET A 206 25.46 -5.05 -11.20
CA MET A 206 24.91 -5.53 -12.47
C MET A 206 24.76 -4.38 -13.48
N PRO A 207 25.23 -4.54 -14.74
CA PRO A 207 25.06 -3.53 -15.79
C PRO A 207 23.59 -3.11 -15.96
N VAL A 208 23.35 -1.84 -16.29
CA VAL A 208 21.99 -1.29 -16.44
C VAL A 208 21.19 -2.04 -17.50
N ILE A 209 21.86 -2.51 -18.57
CA ILE A 209 21.23 -3.30 -19.62
C ILE A 209 20.75 -4.67 -19.11
N ASP A 210 21.55 -5.31 -18.26
CA ASP A 210 21.21 -6.61 -17.67
C ASP A 210 20.07 -6.46 -16.65
N ILE A 211 20.04 -5.33 -15.92
CA ILE A 211 18.90 -5.01 -15.04
C ILE A 211 17.63 -4.83 -15.85
N ALA A 212 17.68 -4.12 -16.98
CA ALA A 212 16.52 -3.96 -17.86
C ALA A 212 15.99 -5.34 -18.31
N SER A 213 16.87 -6.21 -18.77
CA SER A 213 16.52 -7.58 -19.15
C SER A 213 15.99 -8.39 -17.96
N ALA A 214 16.60 -8.27 -16.79
CA ALA A 214 16.19 -8.97 -15.57
C ALA A 214 14.82 -8.55 -15.02
N ILE A 215 14.27 -7.41 -15.45
CA ILE A 215 12.92 -6.96 -15.11
C ILE A 215 11.92 -7.13 -16.27
N GLY A 216 12.32 -7.78 -17.36
CA GLY A 216 11.47 -8.04 -18.52
C GLY A 216 11.27 -6.83 -19.43
N VAL A 217 12.30 -5.98 -19.56
CA VAL A 217 12.34 -4.84 -20.49
C VAL A 217 13.53 -5.02 -21.44
N GLU A 218 13.24 -5.33 -22.70
CA GLU A 218 14.28 -5.60 -23.70
C GLU A 218 14.97 -4.30 -24.19
N ASP A 219 14.21 -3.20 -24.32
CA ASP A 219 14.75 -1.92 -24.78
C ASP A 219 15.29 -1.10 -23.59
N GLN A 220 16.62 -0.99 -23.53
CA GLN A 220 17.33 -0.21 -22.50
C GLN A 220 16.93 1.28 -22.53
N SER A 221 16.67 1.85 -23.71
CA SER A 221 16.28 3.25 -23.83
C SER A 221 14.88 3.48 -23.28
N TYR A 222 13.96 2.54 -23.53
CA TYR A 222 12.65 2.54 -22.91
C TYR A 222 12.75 2.40 -21.39
N PHE A 223 13.56 1.47 -20.92
CA PHE A 223 13.81 1.31 -19.48
C PHE A 223 14.32 2.59 -18.84
N ALA A 224 15.33 3.25 -19.43
CA ALA A 224 15.89 4.47 -18.89
C ALA A 224 14.86 5.61 -18.80
N ARG A 225 14.02 5.77 -19.84
CA ARG A 225 12.91 6.74 -19.84
C ARG A 225 11.86 6.42 -18.79
N LEU A 226 11.44 5.15 -18.71
CA LEU A 226 10.46 4.68 -17.73
C LEU A 226 10.98 4.89 -16.30
N PHE A 227 12.22 4.49 -16.04
CA PHE A 227 12.85 4.65 -14.74
C PHE A 227 12.94 6.14 -14.33
N LYS A 228 13.38 7.01 -15.26
CA LYS A 228 13.44 8.46 -15.00
C LYS A 228 12.04 9.07 -14.77
N LYS A 229 11.04 8.63 -15.55
CA LYS A 229 9.66 9.07 -15.36
C LYS A 229 9.13 8.72 -13.97
N GLU A 230 9.39 7.51 -13.50
CA GLU A 230 8.84 6.99 -12.23
C GLU A 230 9.66 7.44 -11.00
N THR A 231 10.96 7.75 -11.17
CA THR A 231 11.86 8.06 -10.03
C THR A 231 12.42 9.48 -10.04
N GLY A 232 12.23 10.21 -11.13
CA GLY A 232 12.87 11.51 -11.33
C GLY A 232 14.36 11.44 -11.69
N MET A 233 14.98 10.25 -11.67
CA MET A 233 16.42 10.05 -11.84
C MET A 233 16.72 9.03 -12.92
N THR A 234 17.92 9.13 -13.56
CA THR A 234 18.38 8.05 -14.42
C THR A 234 18.85 6.84 -13.60
N PRO A 235 18.80 5.60 -14.15
CA PRO A 235 19.27 4.41 -13.44
C PRO A 235 20.70 4.54 -12.91
N SER A 236 21.62 5.06 -13.72
CA SER A 236 23.03 5.25 -13.32
C SER A 236 23.18 6.27 -12.19
N TYR A 237 22.43 7.37 -12.24
CA TYR A 237 22.46 8.37 -11.16
C TYR A 237 21.87 7.82 -9.87
N PHE A 238 20.78 7.08 -9.97
CA PHE A 238 20.16 6.40 -8.83
C PHE A 238 21.16 5.45 -8.16
N ARG A 239 21.84 4.60 -8.94
CA ARG A 239 22.89 3.70 -8.41
C ARG A 239 23.96 4.46 -7.63
N LYS A 240 24.52 5.52 -8.26
CA LYS A 240 25.58 6.33 -7.61
C LYS A 240 25.10 6.91 -6.27
N LYS A 241 23.84 7.35 -6.20
CA LYS A 241 23.27 7.93 -4.98
C LYS A 241 23.04 6.88 -3.88
N MET A 242 22.75 5.62 -4.24
CA MET A 242 22.42 4.57 -3.28
C MET A 242 23.64 3.78 -2.79
N GLN A 243 24.73 3.78 -3.56
CA GLN A 243 25.96 3.03 -3.24
C GLN A 243 27.12 3.92 -2.78
N GLY A 244 27.03 5.25 -2.91
CA GLY A 244 28.02 6.25 -2.46
C GLY A 244 27.55 6.98 -1.26
#